data_e61caa1c46e66c61121c1c029bba29b2
#
_entry.id   e61caa1c46e66c61121c1c029bba29b2
#
_cell.length_a   1.000
_cell.length_b   1.000
_cell.length_c   1.000
_cell.angle_alpha   90.00
_cell.angle_beta   90.00
_cell.angle_gamma   90.00
#
_symmetry.space_group_name_H-M   'P 1'
#
loop_
_entity.id
_entity.type
_entity.pdbx_description
1 polymer ?
#
loop_
_entity_poly.entity_id
_entity_poly.type
_entity_poly.pdbx_seq_one_letter_code
_entity_poly.pdbx_strand_id
1 'polypeptide(L)'
;MKYTFLALISICLLLSGCQTEMKPSNSNKKTELVISAAASLQDALKEIEVSFHKQHPHVTLTNNFGSSGALKQQIAQGAKADLFFSAAEEPFDELVQSGDIDQDYIKDAIQNELVLIVPKDGSSSIKSFQDVQHIKGKMALGTPESVPAGTYGKEIFTKLNIWDQVKKNAVYAKDVRQVLSYVETENVEAGVVYKTDALVSKKVKIAAEANSDMHSPVIYPVGIVKGTKHLTEAKAFFQFLQSDKATSIFKKYGFQVS
;
A
#
# COMPACT_ATOMS: atom_id res chain seq x y z
N MET A 1 -70.29 -49.17 -50.90
CA MET A 1 -69.32 -50.03 -50.22
C MET A 1 -68.00 -49.31 -50.10
N LYS A 2 -67.54 -49.19 -48.92
CA LYS A 2 -66.16 -48.95 -48.46
C LYS A 2 -65.98 -47.63 -47.70
N TYR A 3 -65.63 -47.82 -46.53
CA TYR A 3 -65.45 -46.98 -45.38
C TYR A 3 -64.33 -45.96 -45.52
N THR A 4 -64.60 -44.71 -45.16
CA THR A 4 -63.60 -43.68 -44.95
C THR A 4 -63.45 -43.45 -43.45
N PHE A 5 -62.33 -43.88 -42.91
CA PHE A 5 -61.96 -43.71 -41.50
C PHE A 5 -61.34 -42.31 -41.32
N LEU A 6 -62.01 -41.47 -40.56
CA LEU A 6 -61.50 -40.15 -40.17
C LEU A 6 -60.53 -40.36 -39.02
N ALA A 7 -59.24 -40.18 -39.26
CA ALA A 7 -58.23 -40.12 -38.20
C ALA A 7 -57.99 -38.69 -37.78
N LEU A 8 -58.51 -38.32 -36.60
CA LEU A 8 -58.23 -37.07 -35.90
C LEU A 8 -56.80 -37.16 -35.32
N ILE A 9 -55.82 -36.50 -35.92
CA ILE A 9 -54.49 -36.36 -35.33
C ILE A 9 -54.49 -35.11 -34.43
N SER A 10 -54.52 -35.33 -33.12
CA SER A 10 -54.33 -34.33 -32.09
C SER A 10 -52.86 -33.91 -32.08
N ILE A 11 -52.58 -32.69 -32.55
CA ILE A 11 -51.24 -32.08 -32.42
C ILE A 11 -51.12 -31.50 -31.05
N CYS A 12 -50.43 -32.23 -30.14
CA CYS A 12 -49.91 -31.69 -28.88
C CYS A 12 -48.71 -30.77 -29.18
N LEU A 13 -48.95 -29.47 -29.14
CA LEU A 13 -47.89 -28.47 -29.11
C LEU A 13 -47.16 -28.55 -27.76
N LEU A 14 -45.99 -29.20 -27.76
CA LEU A 14 -45.04 -29.14 -26.67
C LEU A 14 -44.38 -27.76 -26.70
N LEU A 15 -44.91 -26.84 -25.89
CA LEU A 15 -44.26 -25.61 -25.50
C LEU A 15 -43.07 -25.99 -24.58
N SER A 16 -41.93 -26.30 -25.16
CA SER A 16 -40.68 -26.37 -24.42
C SER A 16 -40.25 -24.95 -24.02
N GLY A 17 -40.76 -24.47 -22.86
CA GLY A 17 -40.25 -23.29 -22.23
C GLY A 17 -38.77 -23.51 -21.88
N CYS A 18 -37.84 -22.85 -22.57
CA CYS A 18 -36.48 -22.67 -22.09
C CYS A 18 -36.56 -21.85 -20.80
N GLN A 19 -36.67 -22.53 -19.66
CA GLN A 19 -36.30 -21.97 -18.38
C GLN A 19 -34.79 -21.78 -18.42
N THR A 20 -34.36 -20.55 -18.64
CA THR A 20 -32.98 -20.15 -18.37
C THR A 20 -32.81 -20.24 -16.86
N GLU A 21 -32.35 -21.41 -16.39
CA GLU A 21 -31.85 -21.53 -15.03
C GLU A 21 -30.68 -20.54 -14.92
N MET A 22 -30.94 -19.41 -14.26
CA MET A 22 -29.86 -18.63 -13.66
C MET A 22 -29.17 -19.58 -12.70
N LYS A 23 -28.04 -20.18 -13.13
CA LYS A 23 -27.15 -20.85 -12.21
C LYS A 23 -26.83 -19.87 -11.10
N PRO A 24 -27.10 -20.20 -9.83
CA PRO A 24 -26.66 -19.36 -8.73
C PRO A 24 -25.15 -19.19 -8.92
N SER A 25 -24.71 -17.95 -9.01
CA SER A 25 -23.29 -17.58 -8.98
C SER A 25 -22.68 -18.32 -7.79
N ASN A 26 -21.72 -19.19 -8.06
CA ASN A 26 -21.09 -20.04 -7.06
C ASN A 26 -20.29 -19.13 -6.10
N SER A 27 -20.99 -18.55 -5.10
CA SER A 27 -20.48 -17.59 -4.12
C SER A 27 -19.41 -18.18 -3.18
N ASN A 28 -18.95 -19.41 -3.42
CA ASN A 28 -18.00 -20.15 -2.58
C ASN A 28 -16.60 -20.29 -3.19
N LYS A 29 -16.31 -19.67 -4.34
CA LYS A 29 -14.95 -19.70 -4.89
C LYS A 29 -14.08 -18.75 -4.06
N LYS A 30 -13.15 -19.30 -3.29
CA LYS A 30 -12.15 -18.49 -2.59
C LYS A 30 -11.31 -17.74 -3.61
N THR A 31 -11.22 -16.43 -3.43
CA THR A 31 -10.40 -15.53 -4.27
C THR A 31 -9.24 -15.01 -3.44
N GLU A 32 -8.05 -15.05 -4.00
CA GLU A 32 -6.86 -14.46 -3.41
C GLU A 32 -6.53 -13.15 -4.15
N LEU A 33 -6.53 -12.03 -3.43
CA LEU A 33 -6.06 -10.74 -3.92
C LEU A 33 -4.63 -10.50 -3.46
N VAL A 34 -3.76 -10.13 -4.38
CA VAL A 34 -2.38 -9.72 -4.10
C VAL A 34 -2.32 -8.20 -4.02
N ILE A 35 -1.96 -7.69 -2.85
CA ILE A 35 -1.83 -6.26 -2.57
C ILE A 35 -0.34 -5.92 -2.48
N SER A 36 0.20 -5.23 -3.49
CA SER A 36 1.54 -4.65 -3.42
C SER A 36 1.45 -3.31 -2.68
N ALA A 37 2.01 -3.24 -1.48
CA ALA A 37 1.83 -2.09 -0.59
C ALA A 37 3.14 -1.60 0.02
N ALA A 38 3.28 -0.29 0.18
CA ALA A 38 4.41 0.31 0.88
C ALA A 38 4.56 -0.27 2.29
N ALA A 39 5.80 -0.54 2.71
CA ALA A 39 6.11 -1.23 3.97
C ALA A 39 5.54 -0.51 5.21
N SER A 40 5.40 0.81 5.18
CA SER A 40 4.79 1.63 6.24
C SER A 40 3.31 1.32 6.49
N LEU A 41 2.61 0.72 5.51
CA LEU A 41 1.19 0.34 5.61
C LEU A 41 0.96 -0.97 6.36
N GLN A 42 2.02 -1.73 6.67
CA GLN A 42 1.94 -3.11 7.11
C GLN A 42 0.99 -3.32 8.29
N ASP A 43 1.08 -2.50 9.34
CA ASP A 43 0.28 -2.71 10.56
C ASP A 43 -1.18 -2.30 10.35
N ALA A 44 -1.42 -1.18 9.64
CA ALA A 44 -2.77 -0.75 9.32
C ALA A 44 -3.48 -1.74 8.38
N LEU A 45 -2.80 -2.22 7.32
CA LEU A 45 -3.38 -3.18 6.38
C LEU A 45 -3.69 -4.52 7.03
N LYS A 46 -2.89 -5.00 7.98
CA LYS A 46 -3.23 -6.22 8.76
C LYS A 46 -4.56 -6.07 9.53
N GLU A 47 -4.83 -4.92 10.13
CA GLU A 47 -6.10 -4.69 10.83
C GLU A 47 -7.26 -4.46 9.85
N ILE A 48 -7.00 -3.79 8.72
CA ILE A 48 -7.96 -3.61 7.63
C ILE A 48 -8.35 -4.96 7.05
N GLU A 49 -7.40 -5.87 6.80
CA GLU A 49 -7.64 -7.23 6.32
C GLU A 49 -8.61 -7.99 7.21
N VAL A 50 -8.39 -7.97 8.54
CA VAL A 50 -9.31 -8.60 9.50
C VAL A 50 -10.72 -8.02 9.41
N SER A 51 -10.83 -6.71 9.20
CA SER A 51 -12.11 -6.03 9.10
C SER A 51 -12.81 -6.30 7.77
N PHE A 52 -12.06 -6.35 6.67
CA PHE A 52 -12.55 -6.66 5.33
C PHE A 52 -13.03 -8.10 5.24
N HIS A 53 -12.26 -9.06 5.78
CA HIS A 53 -12.59 -10.49 5.76
C HIS A 53 -13.94 -10.80 6.44
N LYS A 54 -14.35 -10.02 7.46
CA LYS A 54 -15.68 -10.19 8.10
C LYS A 54 -16.84 -9.93 7.13
N GLN A 55 -16.65 -9.04 6.17
CA GLN A 55 -17.67 -8.69 5.15
C GLN A 55 -17.50 -9.52 3.88
N HIS A 56 -16.29 -9.97 3.58
CA HIS A 56 -15.91 -10.73 2.39
C HIS A 56 -15.16 -12.02 2.75
N PRO A 57 -15.80 -13.00 3.43
CA PRO A 57 -15.11 -14.18 3.97
C PRO A 57 -14.55 -15.11 2.88
N HIS A 58 -14.98 -14.95 1.63
CA HIS A 58 -14.46 -15.67 0.48
C HIS A 58 -13.20 -15.04 -0.14
N VAL A 59 -12.81 -13.85 0.31
CA VAL A 59 -11.61 -13.14 -0.19
C VAL A 59 -10.49 -13.21 0.84
N THR A 60 -9.33 -13.66 0.40
CA THR A 60 -8.08 -13.64 1.18
C THR A 60 -7.18 -12.56 0.59
N LEU A 61 -6.56 -11.74 1.44
CA LEU A 61 -5.55 -10.77 1.01
C LEU A 61 -4.16 -11.34 1.25
N THR A 62 -3.32 -11.30 0.21
CA THR A 62 -1.89 -11.61 0.28
C THR A 62 -1.12 -10.32 0.08
N ASN A 63 -0.51 -9.82 1.16
CA ASN A 63 0.21 -8.56 1.12
C ASN A 63 1.68 -8.77 0.74
N ASN A 64 2.14 -8.08 -0.31
CA ASN A 64 3.54 -7.96 -0.70
C ASN A 64 4.04 -6.58 -0.25
N PHE A 65 4.77 -6.54 0.88
CA PHE A 65 5.29 -5.29 1.45
C PHE A 65 6.71 -5.01 0.97
N GLY A 66 6.97 -3.75 0.58
CA GLY A 66 8.28 -3.31 0.14
C GLY A 66 8.35 -1.79 -0.03
N SER A 67 9.43 -1.29 -0.61
CA SER A 67 9.47 0.12 -1.05
C SER A 67 8.62 0.31 -2.29
N SER A 68 7.99 1.49 -2.40
CA SER A 68 7.10 1.79 -3.53
C SER A 68 7.82 1.70 -4.88
N GLY A 69 9.08 2.16 -4.97
CA GLY A 69 9.87 2.06 -6.20
C GLY A 69 10.19 0.61 -6.59
N ALA A 70 10.52 -0.26 -5.62
CA ALA A 70 10.76 -1.68 -5.90
C ALA A 70 9.47 -2.39 -6.32
N LEU A 71 8.35 -2.10 -5.65
CA LEU A 71 7.04 -2.67 -6.01
C LEU A 71 6.57 -2.20 -7.39
N LYS A 72 6.76 -0.91 -7.72
CA LYS A 72 6.54 -0.37 -9.07
C LYS A 72 7.30 -1.19 -10.12
N GLN A 73 8.60 -1.41 -9.91
CA GLN A 73 9.42 -2.19 -10.84
C GLN A 73 8.91 -3.63 -11.00
N GLN A 74 8.50 -4.28 -9.91
CA GLN A 74 7.94 -5.63 -9.96
C GLN A 74 6.65 -5.66 -10.79
N ILE A 75 5.73 -4.71 -10.60
CA ILE A 75 4.48 -4.61 -11.36
C ILE A 75 4.77 -4.37 -12.83
N ALA A 76 5.64 -3.42 -13.17
CA ALA A 76 6.06 -3.12 -14.55
C ALA A 76 6.72 -4.33 -15.24
N GLN A 77 7.34 -5.24 -14.48
CA GLN A 77 7.91 -6.51 -14.97
C GLN A 77 6.90 -7.66 -15.00
N GLY A 78 5.63 -7.39 -14.74
CA GLY A 78 4.55 -8.38 -14.81
C GLY A 78 4.38 -9.24 -13.56
N ALA A 79 4.92 -8.83 -12.41
CA ALA A 79 4.61 -9.50 -11.16
C ALA A 79 3.11 -9.42 -10.84
N LYS A 80 2.56 -10.51 -10.32
CA LYS A 80 1.15 -10.57 -9.95
C LYS A 80 0.85 -9.56 -8.84
N ALA A 81 -0.03 -8.62 -9.12
CA ALA A 81 -0.62 -7.70 -8.16
C ALA A 81 -2.04 -7.37 -8.62
N ASP A 82 -2.97 -7.25 -7.69
CA ASP A 82 -4.35 -6.82 -7.98
C ASP A 82 -4.56 -5.36 -7.60
N LEU A 83 -3.88 -4.89 -6.53
CA LEU A 83 -3.82 -3.48 -6.16
C LEU A 83 -2.38 -3.05 -5.89
N PHE A 84 -2.10 -1.77 -6.13
CA PHE A 84 -0.86 -1.11 -5.72
C PHE A 84 -1.17 0.06 -4.79
N PHE A 85 -0.53 0.10 -3.62
CA PHE A 85 -0.68 1.14 -2.62
C PHE A 85 0.71 1.74 -2.33
N SER A 86 1.01 2.87 -2.95
CA SER A 86 2.29 3.56 -2.88
C SER A 86 2.38 4.49 -1.68
N ALA A 87 3.62 4.81 -1.25
CA ALA A 87 3.91 5.85 -0.25
C ALA A 87 4.45 7.15 -0.90
N ALA A 88 4.31 7.28 -2.21
CA ALA A 88 4.61 8.48 -2.97
C ALA A 88 3.86 8.46 -4.30
N GLU A 89 3.61 9.63 -4.85
CA GLU A 89 2.92 9.80 -6.13
C GLU A 89 3.81 9.34 -7.30
N GLU A 90 5.09 9.72 -7.34
CA GLU A 90 5.97 9.49 -8.48
C GLU A 90 6.03 8.00 -8.93
N PRO A 91 6.33 6.99 -8.07
CA PRO A 91 6.32 5.60 -8.52
C PRO A 91 4.93 5.07 -8.89
N PHE A 92 3.86 5.70 -8.40
CA PHE A 92 2.49 5.37 -8.75
C PHE A 92 2.13 5.94 -10.12
N ASP A 93 2.44 7.21 -10.36
CA ASP A 93 2.16 7.92 -11.60
C ASP A 93 2.88 7.31 -12.80
N GLU A 94 4.10 6.80 -12.60
CA GLU A 94 4.80 6.07 -13.65
C GLU A 94 4.01 4.84 -14.12
N LEU A 95 3.38 4.07 -13.20
CA LEU A 95 2.52 2.94 -13.57
C LEU A 95 1.19 3.38 -14.19
N VAL A 96 0.66 4.55 -13.81
CA VAL A 96 -0.51 5.14 -14.49
C VAL A 96 -0.14 5.51 -15.93
N GLN A 97 1.00 6.16 -16.14
CA GLN A 97 1.49 6.59 -17.45
C GLN A 97 1.83 5.40 -18.37
N SER A 98 2.40 4.32 -17.83
CA SER A 98 2.66 3.07 -18.59
C SER A 98 1.39 2.26 -18.87
N GLY A 99 0.27 2.61 -18.22
CA GLY A 99 -1.00 1.93 -18.40
C GLY A 99 -1.15 0.65 -17.59
N ASP A 100 -0.31 0.46 -16.55
CA ASP A 100 -0.35 -0.70 -15.65
C ASP A 100 -1.39 -0.53 -14.52
N ILE A 101 -1.85 0.71 -14.25
CA ILE A 101 -2.95 1.00 -13.33
C ILE A 101 -4.20 1.37 -14.10
N ASP A 102 -5.34 0.87 -13.65
CA ASP A 102 -6.66 1.20 -14.19
C ASP A 102 -7.06 2.61 -13.73
N GLN A 103 -7.14 3.55 -14.67
CA GLN A 103 -7.39 4.97 -14.39
C GLN A 103 -8.75 5.25 -13.77
N ASP A 104 -9.72 4.33 -13.92
CA ASP A 104 -11.05 4.46 -13.30
C ASP A 104 -11.02 4.15 -11.78
N TYR A 105 -9.93 3.57 -11.26
CA TYR A 105 -9.80 3.11 -9.88
C TYR A 105 -8.51 3.62 -9.25
N ILE A 106 -8.40 4.93 -9.12
CA ILE A 106 -7.29 5.64 -8.47
C ILE A 106 -7.85 6.51 -7.35
N LYS A 107 -7.14 6.56 -6.22
CA LYS A 107 -7.48 7.40 -5.08
C LYS A 107 -6.23 7.80 -4.31
N ASP A 108 -6.06 9.10 -4.02
CA ASP A 108 -5.18 9.58 -2.96
C ASP A 108 -5.87 9.28 -1.63
N ALA A 109 -5.44 8.23 -0.98
CA ALA A 109 -6.19 7.64 0.13
C ALA A 109 -5.84 8.29 1.47
N ILE A 110 -4.56 8.48 1.74
CA ILE A 110 -4.05 8.93 3.04
C ILE A 110 -2.75 9.74 2.84
N GLN A 111 -2.33 10.43 3.92
CA GLN A 111 -1.07 11.17 3.99
C GLN A 111 -0.29 10.77 5.24
N ASN A 112 1.00 11.13 5.25
CA ASN A 112 1.91 10.84 6.37
C ASN A 112 2.88 12.01 6.59
N GLU A 113 3.69 11.89 7.64
CA GLU A 113 4.71 12.89 8.00
C GLU A 113 6.07 12.20 8.15
N LEU A 114 7.16 12.92 7.81
CA LEU A 114 8.52 12.44 8.03
C LEU A 114 9.00 12.81 9.42
N VAL A 115 9.66 11.85 10.08
CA VAL A 115 10.27 12.05 11.38
C VAL A 115 11.69 11.50 11.41
N LEU A 116 12.53 12.17 12.19
CA LEU A 116 13.84 11.68 12.59
C LEU A 116 13.67 10.88 13.90
N ILE A 117 14.10 9.63 13.90
CA ILE A 117 14.05 8.77 15.07
C ILE A 117 15.45 8.43 15.57
N VAL A 118 15.53 8.20 16.88
CA VAL A 118 16.73 7.73 17.59
C VAL A 118 16.35 6.57 18.54
N PRO A 119 17.29 5.74 18.99
CA PRO A 119 17.03 4.74 20.01
C PRO A 119 16.42 5.37 21.28
N LYS A 120 15.41 4.72 21.85
CA LYS A 120 14.65 5.28 22.98
C LYS A 120 15.51 5.51 24.21
N ASP A 121 16.35 4.51 24.55
CA ASP A 121 17.13 4.48 25.79
C ASP A 121 18.54 5.07 25.59
N GLY A 122 18.88 5.42 24.35
CA GLY A 122 20.17 6.04 24.03
C GLY A 122 20.25 7.51 24.50
N SER A 123 21.44 7.93 24.95
CA SER A 123 21.78 9.32 25.24
C SER A 123 22.07 10.10 23.95
N SER A 124 21.13 10.12 23.01
CA SER A 124 21.31 10.84 21.74
C SER A 124 21.30 12.35 21.95
N SER A 125 22.31 13.04 21.42
CA SER A 125 22.34 14.51 21.34
C SER A 125 21.53 15.05 20.16
N ILE A 126 21.00 14.18 19.29
CA ILE A 126 20.23 14.54 18.08
C ILE A 126 18.84 14.98 18.51
N LYS A 127 18.49 16.24 18.20
CA LYS A 127 17.19 16.87 18.47
C LYS A 127 16.57 17.54 17.24
N SER A 128 17.29 17.57 16.13
CA SER A 128 16.84 18.16 14.87
C SER A 128 17.47 17.42 13.69
N PHE A 129 16.90 17.59 12.50
CA PHE A 129 17.50 17.08 11.26
C PHE A 129 18.89 17.72 11.00
N GLN A 130 19.12 18.96 11.46
CA GLN A 130 20.41 19.64 11.32
C GLN A 130 21.50 18.96 12.15
N ASP A 131 21.18 18.39 13.30
CA ASP A 131 22.17 17.75 14.20
C ASP A 131 22.80 16.49 13.58
N VAL A 132 22.11 15.89 12.59
CA VAL A 132 22.60 14.67 11.90
C VAL A 132 23.98 14.86 11.25
N GLN A 133 24.34 16.09 10.86
CA GLN A 133 25.68 16.38 10.31
C GLN A 133 26.82 16.12 11.33
N HIS A 134 26.52 16.08 12.62
CA HIS A 134 27.50 15.95 13.72
C HIS A 134 27.56 14.55 14.34
N ILE A 135 26.75 13.59 13.81
CA ILE A 135 26.81 12.21 14.31
C ILE A 135 28.20 11.61 14.06
N LYS A 136 28.69 10.84 15.03
CA LYS A 136 29.98 10.15 14.93
C LYS A 136 29.86 8.77 14.28
N GLY A 137 28.73 8.12 14.45
CA GLY A 137 28.40 6.82 13.90
C GLY A 137 27.65 6.91 12.57
N LYS A 138 26.68 6.05 12.40
CA LYS A 138 25.88 5.92 11.18
C LYS A 138 24.44 6.38 11.40
N MET A 139 23.77 6.80 10.33
CA MET A 139 22.35 6.94 10.29
C MET A 139 21.73 6.03 9.21
N ALA A 140 20.53 5.57 9.44
CA ALA A 140 19.78 4.81 8.42
C ALA A 140 18.89 5.73 7.59
N LEU A 141 18.87 5.51 6.30
CA LEU A 141 18.00 6.18 5.34
C LEU A 141 17.54 5.14 4.31
N GLY A 142 16.28 5.21 3.88
CA GLY A 142 15.86 4.44 2.71
C GLY A 142 16.70 4.82 1.49
N THR A 143 16.96 3.86 0.59
CA THR A 143 17.66 4.15 -0.67
C THR A 143 16.86 5.19 -1.45
N PRO A 144 17.40 6.42 -1.69
CA PRO A 144 16.60 7.52 -2.24
C PRO A 144 15.98 7.24 -3.61
N GLU A 145 16.59 6.37 -4.40
CA GLU A 145 16.16 6.03 -5.76
C GLU A 145 14.97 5.07 -5.80
N SER A 146 14.61 4.44 -4.66
CA SER A 146 13.55 3.41 -4.65
C SER A 146 12.66 3.45 -3.40
N VAL A 147 13.09 4.12 -2.33
CA VAL A 147 12.35 4.21 -1.07
C VAL A 147 11.86 5.62 -0.85
N PRO A 148 10.56 5.91 -0.96
CA PRO A 148 10.04 7.28 -0.86
C PRO A 148 10.49 8.04 0.39
N ALA A 149 10.49 7.41 1.58
CA ALA A 149 11.01 8.04 2.79
C ALA A 149 12.49 8.46 2.67
N GLY A 150 13.25 7.73 1.85
CA GLY A 150 14.64 8.09 1.53
C GLY A 150 14.73 9.28 0.57
N THR A 151 13.86 9.34 -0.44
CA THR A 151 13.74 10.49 -1.36
C THR A 151 13.41 11.76 -0.58
N TYR A 152 12.35 11.73 0.23
CA TYR A 152 11.97 12.86 1.08
C TYR A 152 13.05 13.24 2.11
N GLY A 153 13.72 12.24 2.71
CA GLY A 153 14.86 12.49 3.60
C GLY A 153 16.00 13.20 2.90
N LYS A 154 16.31 12.82 1.65
CA LYS A 154 17.31 13.52 0.82
C LYS A 154 16.87 14.96 0.51
N GLU A 155 15.59 15.21 0.23
CA GLU A 155 15.07 16.57 0.03
C GLU A 155 15.32 17.43 1.27
N ILE A 156 14.96 16.94 2.46
CA ILE A 156 15.19 17.61 3.75
C ILE A 156 16.68 17.95 3.93
N PHE A 157 17.57 16.98 3.80
CA PHE A 157 19.00 17.19 4.02
C PHE A 157 19.63 18.07 2.93
N THR A 158 19.11 18.06 1.71
CA THR A 158 19.52 18.96 0.64
C THR A 158 19.11 20.40 0.95
N LYS A 159 17.87 20.62 1.41
CA LYS A 159 17.38 21.94 1.80
C LYS A 159 18.13 22.51 3.01
N LEU A 160 18.57 21.66 3.92
CA LEU A 160 19.44 22.01 5.04
C LEU A 160 20.91 22.22 4.66
N ASN A 161 21.29 21.98 3.39
CA ASN A 161 22.66 22.03 2.89
C ASN A 161 23.64 21.06 3.62
N ILE A 162 23.16 19.91 4.09
CA ILE A 162 23.97 18.90 4.79
C ILE A 162 23.96 17.52 4.10
N TRP A 163 23.34 17.40 2.92
CA TRP A 163 23.25 16.12 2.22
C TRP A 163 24.62 15.45 1.99
N ASP A 164 25.64 16.22 1.63
CA ASP A 164 26.98 15.70 1.37
C ASP A 164 27.66 15.12 2.61
N GLN A 165 27.33 15.62 3.80
CA GLN A 165 27.77 15.07 5.07
C GLN A 165 26.98 13.81 5.42
N VAL A 166 25.65 13.88 5.30
CA VAL A 166 24.73 12.79 5.64
C VAL A 166 25.05 11.56 4.80
N LYS A 167 25.18 11.68 3.47
CA LYS A 167 25.41 10.55 2.58
C LYS A 167 26.71 9.76 2.88
N LYS A 168 27.72 10.40 3.49
CA LYS A 168 28.98 9.72 3.87
C LYS A 168 28.78 8.75 5.03
N ASN A 169 27.80 9.03 5.89
CA ASN A 169 27.49 8.24 7.08
C ASN A 169 26.18 7.46 6.96
N ALA A 170 25.50 7.56 5.82
CA ALA A 170 24.23 6.86 5.59
C ALA A 170 24.45 5.34 5.39
N VAL A 171 23.60 4.57 6.06
CA VAL A 171 23.35 3.15 5.77
C VAL A 171 22.04 3.08 5.03
N TYR A 172 22.08 2.67 3.77
CA TYR A 172 20.89 2.61 2.95
C TYR A 172 20.10 1.33 3.20
N ALA A 173 18.80 1.49 3.39
CA ALA A 173 17.86 0.41 3.64
C ALA A 173 16.96 0.18 2.40
N LYS A 174 16.54 -1.06 2.21
CA LYS A 174 15.67 -1.45 1.09
C LYS A 174 14.23 -0.94 1.23
N ASP A 175 13.79 -0.60 2.44
CA ASP A 175 12.47 -0.02 2.76
C ASP A 175 12.53 0.68 4.13
N VAL A 176 11.45 1.41 4.45
CA VAL A 176 11.37 2.21 5.69
C VAL A 176 11.35 1.36 6.96
N ARG A 177 10.82 0.13 6.91
CA ARG A 177 10.80 -0.77 8.07
C ARG A 177 12.17 -1.32 8.39
N GLN A 178 13.03 -1.48 7.40
CA GLN A 178 14.44 -1.81 7.64
C GLN A 178 15.18 -0.62 8.27
N VAL A 179 14.86 0.64 7.90
CA VAL A 179 15.39 1.82 8.59
C VAL A 179 15.01 1.77 10.06
N LEU A 180 13.71 1.57 10.38
CA LEU A 180 13.20 1.45 11.74
C LEU A 180 13.96 0.36 12.52
N SER A 181 14.11 -0.83 11.92
CA SER A 181 14.80 -1.95 12.54
C SER A 181 16.27 -1.67 12.86
N TYR A 182 16.99 -0.93 12.02
CA TYR A 182 18.36 -0.54 12.29
C TYR A 182 18.50 0.39 13.50
N VAL A 183 17.52 1.30 13.70
CA VAL A 183 17.49 2.18 14.87
C VAL A 183 17.05 1.40 16.12
N GLU A 184 16.06 0.51 16.01
CA GLU A 184 15.57 -0.34 17.11
C GLU A 184 16.65 -1.28 17.68
N THR A 185 17.60 -1.68 16.85
CA THR A 185 18.71 -2.58 17.21
C THR A 185 20.01 -1.82 17.51
N GLU A 186 19.94 -0.48 17.56
CA GLU A 186 21.07 0.42 17.86
C GLU A 186 22.26 0.24 16.91
N ASN A 187 22.04 -0.32 15.71
CA ASN A 187 23.06 -0.45 14.67
C ASN A 187 23.41 0.91 14.03
N VAL A 188 22.57 1.91 14.26
CA VAL A 188 22.73 3.30 13.82
C VAL A 188 22.24 4.27 14.91
N GLU A 189 22.75 5.50 14.89
CA GLU A 189 22.40 6.52 15.89
C GLU A 189 21.05 7.19 15.60
N ALA A 190 20.62 7.23 14.34
CA ALA A 190 19.37 7.85 13.91
C ALA A 190 18.85 7.23 12.63
N GLY A 191 17.60 7.52 12.28
CA GLY A 191 17.01 7.14 11.00
C GLY A 191 15.84 8.05 10.61
N VAL A 192 15.56 8.16 9.32
CA VAL A 192 14.37 8.85 8.80
C VAL A 192 13.33 7.84 8.44
N VAL A 193 12.15 7.97 9.04
CA VAL A 193 10.98 7.11 8.82
C VAL A 193 9.72 7.97 8.74
N TYR A 194 8.59 7.34 8.46
CA TYR A 194 7.32 8.01 8.64
C TYR A 194 6.89 8.00 10.11
N LYS A 195 6.09 8.98 10.50
CA LYS A 195 5.55 9.10 11.86
C LYS A 195 4.79 7.83 12.28
N THR A 196 4.06 7.23 11.37
CA THR A 196 3.34 5.97 11.59
C THR A 196 4.27 4.81 11.95
N ASP A 197 5.47 4.74 11.37
CA ASP A 197 6.47 3.72 11.71
C ASP A 197 7.04 3.92 13.11
N ALA A 198 7.26 5.18 13.50
CA ALA A 198 7.75 5.51 14.84
C ALA A 198 6.72 5.19 15.93
N LEU A 199 5.43 5.45 15.66
CA LEU A 199 4.34 5.26 16.61
C LEU A 199 4.09 3.80 17.01
N VAL A 200 4.37 2.84 16.12
CA VAL A 200 4.18 1.41 16.40
C VAL A 200 5.37 0.79 17.14
N SER A 201 6.49 1.50 17.24
CA SER A 201 7.70 1.01 17.92
C SER A 201 7.76 1.49 19.38
N LYS A 202 8.17 0.58 20.26
CA LYS A 202 8.46 0.90 21.68
C LYS A 202 9.95 1.14 21.93
N LYS A 203 10.81 0.94 20.92
CA LYS A 203 12.28 0.97 21.05
C LYS A 203 12.91 2.24 20.50
N VAL A 204 12.13 3.07 19.82
CA VAL A 204 12.60 4.35 19.28
C VAL A 204 11.81 5.52 19.90
N LYS A 205 12.36 6.71 19.78
CA LYS A 205 11.67 7.98 20.04
C LYS A 205 11.86 8.93 18.86
N ILE A 206 10.86 9.76 18.63
CA ILE A 206 10.93 10.84 17.66
C ILE A 206 11.84 11.93 18.24
N ALA A 207 12.92 12.24 17.56
CA ALA A 207 13.83 13.33 17.89
C ALA A 207 13.39 14.65 17.26
N ALA A 208 12.84 14.59 16.02
CA ALA A 208 12.31 15.75 15.32
C ALA A 208 11.24 15.32 14.31
N GLU A 209 10.27 16.20 14.05
CA GLU A 209 9.33 16.11 12.94
C GLU A 209 9.80 17.04 11.82
N ALA A 210 9.65 16.64 10.56
CA ALA A 210 10.01 17.49 9.43
C ALA A 210 8.94 18.56 9.22
N ASN A 211 9.36 19.80 8.96
CA ASN A 211 8.43 20.83 8.52
C ASN A 211 7.95 20.50 7.11
N SER A 212 6.68 20.73 6.82
CA SER A 212 6.04 20.43 5.54
C SER A 212 6.64 21.18 4.33
N ASP A 213 7.35 22.28 4.58
CA ASP A 213 8.05 23.03 3.54
C ASP A 213 9.43 22.44 3.20
N MET A 214 9.91 21.42 3.94
CA MET A 214 11.25 20.83 3.76
C MET A 214 11.30 19.68 2.75
N HIS A 215 10.16 19.14 2.37
CA HIS A 215 10.03 18.03 1.44
C HIS A 215 8.69 18.11 0.68
N SER A 216 8.57 17.35 -0.39
CA SER A 216 7.32 17.18 -1.14
C SER A 216 6.24 16.54 -0.27
N PRO A 217 4.93 16.80 -0.51
CA PRO A 217 3.84 16.18 0.24
C PRO A 217 3.93 14.64 0.23
N VAL A 218 3.67 14.04 1.39
CA VAL A 218 3.70 12.57 1.53
C VAL A 218 2.31 12.00 1.31
N ILE A 219 1.95 11.82 0.05
CA ILE A 219 0.66 11.31 -0.39
C ILE A 219 0.78 9.82 -0.72
N TYR A 220 -0.23 9.05 -0.32
CA TYR A 220 -0.32 7.62 -0.57
C TYR A 220 -1.46 7.33 -1.56
N PRO A 221 -1.17 7.25 -2.86
CA PRO A 221 -2.14 6.80 -3.84
C PRO A 221 -2.30 5.29 -3.80
N VAL A 222 -3.53 4.85 -4.04
CA VAL A 222 -3.90 3.44 -4.24
C VAL A 222 -4.65 3.27 -5.55
N GLY A 223 -4.41 2.18 -6.26
CA GLY A 223 -5.11 1.87 -7.50
C GLY A 223 -5.18 0.38 -7.77
N ILE A 224 -6.13 0.01 -8.65
CA ILE A 224 -6.27 -1.34 -9.16
C ILE A 224 -5.29 -1.54 -10.31
N VAL A 225 -4.52 -2.63 -10.26
CA VAL A 225 -3.60 -3.01 -11.34
C VAL A 225 -4.42 -3.49 -12.55
N LYS A 226 -4.13 -2.94 -13.71
CA LYS A 226 -4.85 -3.24 -14.95
C LYS A 226 -4.64 -4.69 -15.37
N GLY A 227 -5.71 -5.34 -15.80
CA GLY A 227 -5.65 -6.75 -16.20
C GLY A 227 -5.73 -7.75 -15.06
N THR A 228 -6.02 -7.31 -13.82
CA THR A 228 -6.36 -8.22 -12.72
C THR A 228 -7.48 -9.17 -13.13
N LYS A 229 -7.34 -10.46 -12.76
CA LYS A 229 -8.38 -11.48 -12.99
C LYS A 229 -9.47 -11.48 -11.93
N HIS A 230 -9.33 -10.62 -10.92
CA HIS A 230 -10.17 -10.54 -9.72
C HIS A 230 -10.80 -9.15 -9.57
N LEU A 231 -11.20 -8.53 -10.69
CA LEU A 231 -11.64 -7.13 -10.71
C LEU A 231 -12.81 -6.84 -9.76
N THR A 232 -13.74 -7.78 -9.60
CA THR A 232 -14.89 -7.62 -8.68
C THR A 232 -14.44 -7.51 -7.24
N GLU A 233 -13.57 -8.40 -6.79
CA GLU A 233 -13.04 -8.43 -5.43
C GLU A 233 -12.04 -7.29 -5.19
N ALA A 234 -11.23 -6.94 -6.19
CA ALA A 234 -10.34 -5.79 -6.15
C ALA A 234 -11.13 -4.48 -5.98
N LYS A 235 -12.24 -4.30 -6.69
CA LYS A 235 -13.15 -3.16 -6.51
C LYS A 235 -13.76 -3.14 -5.10
N ALA A 236 -14.18 -4.28 -4.58
CA ALA A 236 -14.73 -4.37 -3.24
C ALA A 236 -13.69 -3.94 -2.19
N PHE A 237 -12.44 -4.38 -2.32
CA PHE A 237 -11.37 -3.98 -1.41
C PHE A 237 -10.98 -2.50 -1.60
N PHE A 238 -10.88 -2.01 -2.83
CA PHE A 238 -10.63 -0.60 -3.14
C PHE A 238 -11.68 0.33 -2.53
N GLN A 239 -12.97 -0.04 -2.60
CA GLN A 239 -14.06 0.68 -1.95
C GLN A 239 -13.99 0.57 -0.42
N PHE A 240 -13.63 -0.61 0.12
CA PHE A 240 -13.47 -0.78 1.55
C PHE A 240 -12.38 0.12 2.13
N LEU A 241 -11.27 0.32 1.41
CA LEU A 241 -10.19 1.24 1.83
C LEU A 241 -10.68 2.69 2.01
N GLN A 242 -11.80 3.06 1.39
CA GLN A 242 -12.42 4.39 1.46
C GLN A 242 -13.56 4.45 2.50
N SER A 243 -13.87 3.36 3.19
CA SER A 243 -14.94 3.30 4.19
C SER A 243 -14.54 3.99 5.50
N ASP A 244 -15.55 4.40 6.30
CA ASP A 244 -15.34 4.94 7.65
C ASP A 244 -14.53 3.98 8.54
N LYS A 245 -14.73 2.66 8.33
CA LYS A 245 -13.99 1.64 9.08
C LYS A 245 -12.51 1.66 8.75
N ALA A 246 -12.13 1.69 7.48
CA ALA A 246 -10.73 1.78 7.06
C ALA A 246 -10.12 3.14 7.47
N THR A 247 -10.85 4.23 7.27
CA THR A 247 -10.49 5.58 7.73
C THR A 247 -10.16 5.60 9.22
N SER A 248 -11.02 5.01 10.05
CA SER A 248 -10.79 4.92 11.50
C SER A 248 -9.52 4.12 11.83
N ILE A 249 -9.25 3.04 11.09
CA ILE A 249 -8.03 2.24 11.28
C ILE A 249 -6.79 3.06 10.86
N PHE A 250 -6.80 3.71 9.69
CA PHE A 250 -5.67 4.54 9.26
C PHE A 250 -5.36 5.64 10.30
N LYS A 251 -6.38 6.36 10.78
CA LYS A 251 -6.21 7.38 11.85
C LYS A 251 -5.63 6.79 13.13
N LYS A 252 -6.06 5.61 13.55
CA LYS A 252 -5.53 4.89 14.71
C LYS A 252 -4.02 4.65 14.61
N TYR A 253 -3.51 4.37 13.39
CA TYR A 253 -2.08 4.17 13.13
C TYR A 253 -1.32 5.47 12.85
N GLY A 254 -1.98 6.64 12.90
CA GLY A 254 -1.36 7.95 12.76
C GLY A 254 -1.34 8.51 11.34
N PHE A 255 -1.98 7.85 10.38
CA PHE A 255 -2.17 8.42 9.05
C PHE A 255 -3.19 9.58 9.08
N GLN A 256 -2.96 10.58 8.25
CA GLN A 256 -3.93 11.62 7.96
C GLN A 256 -4.84 11.13 6.82
N VAL A 257 -6.13 11.37 6.94
CA VAL A 257 -7.14 10.99 5.94
C VAL A 257 -7.81 12.26 5.47
N SER A 258 -7.82 12.46 4.16
CA SER A 258 -8.44 13.60 3.48
C SER A 258 -9.95 13.52 3.53
#